data_ebd479f6e0b630be1693f807c984f140
#
_entry.id   ebd479f6e0b630be1693f807c984f140
#
_cell.length_a   1.000
_cell.length_b   1.000
_cell.length_c   1.000
_cell.angle_alpha   90.00
_cell.angle_beta   90.00
_cell.angle_gamma   90.00
#
_symmetry.space_group_name_H-M   'P 1'
#
loop_
_entity.id
_entity.type
_entity.pdbx_description
1 polymer ?
#
loop_
_entity_poly.entity_id
_entity_poly.type
_entity_poly.pdbx_seq_one_letter_code
_entity_poly.pdbx_strand_id
1 'polypeptide(L)'
;MARKKVKPIRKKQNLTNAQKEAQKIRLEKMRAKRKVPEYKNVHKYVLALDDEEPYSFKNVKVWIKHNKELVSMLTARARNREMSPKDKQQALIQADDKKAYIRYIEHYIKTGDWIGMFSGQNEMKKVIPKVVAMAYYPDGTPKRTVGYWYPDIESVWTKEMESGDIDGTIKRHRSVKVIHAKTDKQFTMQELTN
;
A
#
# COMPACT_ATOMS: atom_id res chain seq x y z
N MET A 1 24.85 -42.25 -9.46
CA MET A 1 24.65 -40.80 -9.81
C MET A 1 23.74 -40.72 -11.03
N ALA A 2 22.53 -40.19 -10.89
CA ALA A 2 21.57 -40.07 -12.00
C ALA A 2 21.91 -38.85 -12.88
N ARG A 3 22.16 -39.08 -14.16
CA ARG A 3 22.42 -38.03 -15.16
C ARG A 3 21.15 -37.22 -15.39
N LYS A 4 21.18 -35.90 -15.05
CA LYS A 4 20.11 -34.96 -15.39
C LYS A 4 19.93 -34.89 -16.91
N LYS A 5 18.76 -35.30 -17.41
CA LYS A 5 18.39 -35.15 -18.83
C LYS A 5 18.31 -33.65 -19.16
N VAL A 6 19.24 -33.14 -19.94
CA VAL A 6 19.22 -31.76 -20.47
C VAL A 6 18.06 -31.69 -21.47
N LYS A 7 17.10 -30.80 -21.21
CA LYS A 7 15.98 -30.56 -22.13
C LYS A 7 16.54 -29.88 -23.40
N PRO A 8 16.19 -30.35 -24.61
CA PRO A 8 16.66 -29.74 -25.85
C PRO A 8 16.17 -28.27 -25.94
N ILE A 9 17.08 -27.37 -26.31
CA ILE A 9 16.78 -25.96 -26.55
C ILE A 9 15.88 -25.90 -27.79
N ARG A 10 14.61 -25.50 -27.60
CA ARG A 10 13.67 -25.30 -28.71
C ARG A 10 14.16 -24.15 -29.60
N LYS A 11 14.50 -24.42 -30.84
CA LYS A 11 14.82 -23.41 -31.86
C LYS A 11 13.61 -22.49 -32.04
N LYS A 12 13.83 -21.16 -31.99
CA LYS A 12 12.78 -20.18 -32.29
C LYS A 12 12.34 -20.36 -33.74
N GLN A 13 11.09 -20.72 -33.97
CA GLN A 13 10.53 -20.80 -35.31
C GLN A 13 10.23 -19.39 -35.82
N ASN A 14 10.73 -19.03 -36.99
CA ASN A 14 10.37 -17.79 -37.66
C ASN A 14 8.99 -17.96 -38.30
N LEU A 15 7.98 -17.46 -37.66
CA LEU A 15 6.58 -17.48 -38.12
C LEU A 15 6.37 -16.46 -39.25
N THR A 16 5.65 -16.85 -40.30
CA THR A 16 5.21 -15.93 -41.35
C THR A 16 4.23 -14.90 -40.79
N ASN A 17 4.03 -13.75 -41.47
CA ASN A 17 3.13 -12.72 -41.01
C ASN A 17 1.68 -13.22 -40.84
N ALA A 18 1.18 -14.04 -41.79
CA ALA A 18 -0.13 -14.67 -41.68
C ALA A 18 -0.26 -15.59 -40.44
N GLN A 19 0.81 -16.35 -40.11
CA GLN A 19 0.82 -17.18 -38.88
C GLN A 19 0.84 -16.35 -37.61
N LYS A 20 1.53 -15.20 -37.60
CA LYS A 20 1.54 -14.28 -36.47
C LYS A 20 0.13 -13.68 -36.22
N GLU A 21 -0.56 -13.29 -37.30
CA GLU A 21 -1.93 -12.77 -37.21
C GLU A 21 -2.91 -13.83 -36.74
N ALA A 22 -2.85 -15.04 -37.29
CA ALA A 22 -3.68 -16.15 -36.83
C ALA A 22 -3.43 -16.48 -35.35
N GLN A 23 -2.17 -16.43 -34.90
CA GLN A 23 -1.81 -16.63 -33.51
C GLN A 23 -2.35 -15.50 -32.61
N LYS A 24 -2.30 -14.24 -33.07
CA LYS A 24 -2.87 -13.08 -32.35
C LYS A 24 -4.36 -13.23 -32.16
N ILE A 25 -5.10 -13.55 -33.22
CA ILE A 25 -6.56 -13.78 -33.19
C ILE A 25 -6.91 -14.93 -32.23
N ARG A 26 -6.15 -16.04 -32.30
CA ARG A 26 -6.34 -17.17 -31.39
C ARG A 26 -6.12 -16.80 -29.93
N LEU A 27 -5.06 -16.04 -29.62
CA LEU A 27 -4.76 -15.55 -28.28
C LEU A 27 -5.86 -14.60 -27.76
N GLU A 28 -6.38 -13.75 -28.63
CA GLU A 28 -7.44 -12.80 -28.30
C GLU A 28 -8.76 -13.53 -27.98
N LYS A 29 -9.15 -14.53 -28.79
CA LYS A 29 -10.26 -15.43 -28.51
C LYS A 29 -10.09 -16.21 -27.19
N MET A 30 -8.87 -16.65 -26.89
CA MET A 30 -8.57 -17.34 -25.64
C MET A 30 -8.63 -16.40 -24.43
N ARG A 31 -8.22 -15.12 -24.59
CA ARG A 31 -8.33 -14.09 -23.55
C ARG A 31 -9.79 -13.74 -23.26
N ALA A 32 -10.61 -13.58 -24.30
CA ALA A 32 -12.04 -13.32 -24.20
C ALA A 32 -12.81 -14.45 -23.49
N LYS A 33 -12.36 -15.71 -23.65
CA LYS A 33 -12.97 -16.87 -22.96
C LYS A 33 -12.50 -17.07 -21.53
N ARG A 34 -11.45 -16.37 -21.08
CA ARG A 34 -11.00 -16.47 -19.68
C ARG A 34 -12.05 -15.82 -18.77
N LYS A 35 -12.58 -16.60 -17.85
CA LYS A 35 -13.37 -16.04 -16.74
C LYS A 35 -12.51 -15.05 -15.98
N VAL A 36 -13.11 -13.94 -15.58
CA VAL A 36 -12.45 -12.97 -14.68
C VAL A 36 -11.96 -13.74 -13.45
N PRO A 37 -10.68 -13.67 -13.09
CA PRO A 37 -10.18 -14.41 -11.95
C PRO A 37 -10.89 -13.94 -10.68
N GLU A 38 -11.48 -14.87 -9.96
CA GLU A 38 -12.06 -14.61 -8.65
C GLU A 38 -10.91 -14.48 -7.64
N TYR A 39 -10.70 -13.29 -7.11
CA TYR A 39 -9.64 -13.01 -6.15
C TYR A 39 -10.09 -13.38 -4.74
N LYS A 40 -9.95 -14.66 -4.37
CA LYS A 40 -10.39 -15.21 -3.06
C LYS A 40 -9.75 -14.53 -1.83
N ASN A 41 -8.55 -13.98 -1.99
CA ASN A 41 -7.78 -13.40 -0.89
C ASN A 41 -7.72 -11.85 -0.94
N VAL A 42 -8.64 -11.23 -1.66
CA VAL A 42 -8.71 -9.77 -1.75
C VAL A 42 -10.04 -9.30 -1.14
N HIS A 43 -9.96 -8.30 -0.28
CA HIS A 43 -11.14 -7.75 0.36
C HIS A 43 -12.08 -7.12 -0.69
N LYS A 44 -13.39 -7.33 -0.55
CA LYS A 44 -14.41 -6.86 -1.50
C LYS A 44 -14.34 -5.35 -1.74
N TYR A 45 -14.08 -4.59 -0.68
CA TYR A 45 -13.91 -3.14 -0.76
C TYR A 45 -12.77 -2.73 -1.72
N VAL A 46 -11.61 -3.40 -1.62
CA VAL A 46 -10.44 -3.11 -2.48
C VAL A 46 -10.72 -3.45 -3.96
N LEU A 47 -11.55 -4.46 -4.20
CA LEU A 47 -11.98 -4.82 -5.56
C LEU A 47 -13.05 -3.88 -6.13
N ALA A 48 -13.81 -3.20 -5.27
CA ALA A 48 -14.86 -2.27 -5.68
C ALA A 48 -14.34 -0.86 -6.03
N LEU A 49 -13.08 -0.57 -5.69
CA LEU A 49 -12.45 0.70 -6.03
C LEU A 49 -12.12 0.78 -7.52
N ASP A 50 -12.39 1.93 -8.14
CA ASP A 50 -12.05 2.17 -9.53
C ASP A 50 -10.55 2.14 -9.78
N ASP A 51 -10.15 1.72 -10.98
CA ASP A 51 -8.73 1.60 -11.37
C ASP A 51 -7.94 2.91 -11.26
N GLU A 52 -8.62 4.06 -11.30
CA GLU A 52 -8.03 5.39 -11.16
C GLU A 52 -7.77 5.76 -9.69
N GLU A 53 -8.43 5.10 -8.75
CA GLU A 53 -8.23 5.40 -7.33
C GLU A 53 -6.84 4.90 -6.85
N PRO A 54 -6.12 5.72 -6.07
CA PRO A 54 -4.76 5.39 -5.60
C PRO A 54 -4.68 4.05 -4.86
N TYR A 55 -5.71 3.72 -4.08
CA TYR A 55 -5.78 2.47 -3.30
C TYR A 55 -6.49 1.33 -4.02
N SER A 56 -6.76 1.46 -5.33
CA SER A 56 -7.33 0.38 -6.13
C SER A 56 -6.41 -0.85 -6.15
N PHE A 57 -7.01 -2.02 -6.32
CA PHE A 57 -6.26 -3.27 -6.38
C PHE A 57 -5.15 -3.24 -7.43
N LYS A 58 -5.40 -2.59 -8.57
CA LYS A 58 -4.43 -2.43 -9.65
C LYS A 58 -3.21 -1.61 -9.22
N ASN A 59 -3.45 -0.42 -8.64
CA ASN A 59 -2.39 0.48 -8.20
C ASN A 59 -1.57 -0.12 -7.05
N VAL A 60 -2.23 -0.72 -6.08
CA VAL A 60 -1.57 -1.37 -4.94
C VAL A 60 -0.70 -2.55 -5.38
N LYS A 61 -1.10 -3.31 -6.41
CA LYS A 61 -0.22 -4.33 -7.03
C LYS A 61 1.02 -3.74 -7.68
N VAL A 62 0.90 -2.57 -8.31
CA VAL A 62 2.06 -1.85 -8.87
C VAL A 62 3.01 -1.43 -7.74
N TRP A 63 2.49 -0.95 -6.60
CA TRP A 63 3.31 -0.61 -5.43
C TRP A 63 4.07 -1.82 -4.89
N ILE A 64 3.42 -2.98 -4.77
CA ILE A 64 4.09 -4.23 -4.35
C ILE A 64 5.22 -4.58 -5.32
N LYS A 65 4.96 -4.54 -6.63
CA LYS A 65 5.95 -4.86 -7.65
C LYS A 65 7.16 -3.94 -7.54
N HIS A 66 6.93 -2.64 -7.49
CA HIS A 66 7.97 -1.62 -7.36
C HIS A 66 8.82 -1.84 -6.09
N ASN A 67 8.18 -2.03 -4.94
CA ASN A 67 8.91 -2.25 -3.68
C ASN A 67 9.67 -3.60 -3.67
N LYS A 68 9.17 -4.65 -4.33
CA LYS A 68 9.91 -5.92 -4.52
C LYS A 68 11.15 -5.72 -5.39
N GLU A 69 11.07 -4.89 -6.43
CA GLU A 69 12.23 -4.52 -7.27
C GLU A 69 13.27 -3.75 -6.45
N LEU A 70 12.84 -2.78 -5.62
CA LEU A 70 13.73 -2.07 -4.69
C LEU A 70 14.42 -3.01 -3.70
N VAL A 71 13.68 -3.93 -3.08
CA VAL A 71 14.27 -4.95 -2.19
C VAL A 71 15.33 -5.77 -2.90
N SER A 72 15.06 -6.19 -4.15
CA SER A 72 16.02 -6.94 -4.97
C SER A 72 17.29 -6.13 -5.23
N MET A 73 17.16 -4.85 -5.65
CA MET A 73 18.28 -3.96 -5.90
C MET A 73 19.12 -3.70 -4.63
N LEU A 74 18.46 -3.40 -3.50
CA LEU A 74 19.14 -3.14 -2.22
C LEU A 74 19.87 -4.39 -1.72
N THR A 75 19.27 -5.57 -1.87
CA THR A 75 19.89 -6.84 -1.49
C THR A 75 21.08 -7.16 -2.40
N ALA A 76 20.96 -6.90 -3.71
CA ALA A 76 22.10 -7.06 -4.65
C ALA A 76 23.24 -6.09 -4.31
N ARG A 77 22.88 -4.83 -3.99
CA ARG A 77 23.87 -3.82 -3.53
C ARG A 77 24.61 -4.26 -2.28
N ALA A 78 23.91 -4.83 -1.29
CA ALA A 78 24.53 -5.32 -0.06
C ALA A 78 25.50 -6.50 -0.29
N ARG A 79 25.31 -7.26 -1.39
CA ARG A 79 26.21 -8.38 -1.78
C ARG A 79 27.45 -7.93 -2.54
N ASN A 80 27.51 -6.68 -3.00
CA ASN A 80 28.65 -6.18 -3.74
C ASN A 80 29.90 -6.16 -2.83
N ARG A 81 30.99 -6.78 -3.30
CA ARG A 81 32.25 -6.90 -2.53
C ARG A 81 32.97 -5.57 -2.37
N GLU A 82 32.83 -4.64 -3.31
CA GLU A 82 33.49 -3.33 -3.33
C GLU A 82 32.91 -2.32 -2.34
N MET A 83 31.70 -2.59 -1.81
CA MET A 83 31.07 -1.67 -0.87
C MET A 83 31.61 -1.79 0.55
N SER A 84 31.60 -0.65 1.26
CA SER A 84 31.99 -0.61 2.67
C SER A 84 31.02 -1.43 3.54
N PRO A 85 31.47 -1.99 4.67
CA PRO A 85 30.60 -2.72 5.61
C PRO A 85 29.41 -1.87 6.09
N LYS A 86 29.60 -0.57 6.31
CA LYS A 86 28.57 0.37 6.73
C LYS A 86 27.47 0.51 5.66
N ASP A 87 27.87 0.69 4.40
CA ASP A 87 26.90 0.83 3.29
C ASP A 87 26.13 -0.46 3.03
N LYS A 88 26.78 -1.62 3.19
CA LYS A 88 26.12 -2.93 3.13
C LYS A 88 25.03 -3.06 4.18
N GLN A 89 25.35 -2.69 5.43
CA GLN A 89 24.41 -2.72 6.53
C GLN A 89 23.23 -1.75 6.29
N GLN A 90 23.51 -0.54 5.82
CA GLN A 90 22.48 0.44 5.50
C GLN A 90 21.55 -0.07 4.38
N ALA A 91 22.10 -0.69 3.34
CA ALA A 91 21.31 -1.27 2.26
C ALA A 91 20.39 -2.42 2.76
N LEU A 92 20.87 -3.24 3.71
CA LEU A 92 20.05 -4.29 4.32
C LEU A 92 18.91 -3.71 5.16
N ILE A 93 19.18 -2.68 5.97
CA ILE A 93 18.15 -1.98 6.77
C ILE A 93 17.07 -1.42 5.84
N GLN A 94 17.45 -0.72 4.78
CA GLN A 94 16.51 -0.19 3.79
C GLN A 94 15.71 -1.30 3.10
N ALA A 95 16.34 -2.45 2.81
CA ALA A 95 15.64 -3.60 2.23
C ALA A 95 14.60 -4.17 3.19
N ASP A 96 14.90 -4.23 4.48
CA ASP A 96 13.98 -4.74 5.50
C ASP A 96 12.82 -3.76 5.76
N ASP A 97 13.04 -2.46 5.72
CA ASP A 97 11.98 -1.45 5.75
C ASP A 97 11.02 -1.62 4.58
N LYS A 98 11.55 -1.80 3.36
CA LYS A 98 10.70 -2.06 2.19
C LYS A 98 9.92 -3.38 2.28
N LYS A 99 10.50 -4.42 2.86
CA LYS A 99 9.78 -5.68 3.14
C LYS A 99 8.66 -5.46 4.17
N ALA A 100 8.88 -4.63 5.19
CA ALA A 100 7.85 -4.27 6.16
C ALA A 100 6.69 -3.54 5.46
N TYR A 101 7.01 -2.58 4.59
CA TYR A 101 6.02 -1.86 3.81
C TYR A 101 5.19 -2.77 2.90
N ILE A 102 5.83 -3.72 2.22
CA ILE A 102 5.10 -4.74 1.42
C ILE A 102 4.09 -5.50 2.29
N ARG A 103 4.43 -5.86 3.54
CA ARG A 103 3.50 -6.53 4.47
C ARG A 103 2.29 -5.65 4.80
N TYR A 104 2.46 -4.33 4.96
CA TYR A 104 1.34 -3.39 5.17
C TYR A 104 0.41 -3.34 3.95
N ILE A 105 0.97 -3.32 2.74
CA ILE A 105 0.18 -3.37 1.51
C ILE A 105 -0.57 -4.69 1.39
N GLU A 106 0.08 -5.81 1.66
CA GLU A 106 -0.55 -7.13 1.61
C GLU A 106 -1.66 -7.29 2.68
N HIS A 107 -1.47 -6.67 3.86
CA HIS A 107 -2.51 -6.59 4.88
C HIS A 107 -3.72 -5.80 4.38
N TYR A 108 -3.49 -4.61 3.79
CA TYR A 108 -4.56 -3.81 3.20
C TYR A 108 -5.36 -4.57 2.14
N ILE A 109 -4.69 -5.29 1.24
CA ILE A 109 -5.36 -6.11 0.23
C ILE A 109 -6.31 -7.13 0.87
N LYS A 110 -5.93 -7.74 1.98
CA LYS A 110 -6.71 -8.79 2.65
C LYS A 110 -7.85 -8.24 3.49
N THR A 111 -7.64 -7.13 4.19
CA THR A 111 -8.58 -6.60 5.20
C THR A 111 -9.35 -5.37 4.71
N GLY A 112 -8.85 -4.64 3.72
CA GLY A 112 -9.35 -3.34 3.30
C GLY A 112 -8.92 -2.20 4.21
N ASP A 113 -8.16 -2.46 5.28
CA ASP A 113 -7.72 -1.46 6.25
C ASP A 113 -6.21 -1.22 6.17
N TRP A 114 -5.83 0.06 6.12
CA TRP A 114 -4.44 0.48 6.08
C TRP A 114 -3.90 0.70 7.49
N ILE A 115 -2.82 -0.01 7.84
CA ILE A 115 -2.18 0.06 9.18
C ILE A 115 -0.85 0.81 9.19
N GLY A 116 -0.29 1.14 8.02
CA GLY A 116 0.99 1.84 7.91
C GLY A 116 0.86 3.34 8.18
N MET A 117 1.92 3.98 8.66
CA MET A 117 1.97 5.42 8.86
C MET A 117 2.13 6.21 7.55
N PHE A 118 2.59 5.54 6.50
CA PHE A 118 2.81 6.11 5.17
C PHE A 118 2.17 5.23 4.12
N SER A 119 1.83 5.82 2.99
CA SER A 119 1.21 5.15 1.85
C SER A 119 1.73 5.67 0.52
N GLY A 120 1.31 5.04 -0.58
CA GLY A 120 1.76 5.36 -1.92
C GLY A 120 2.96 4.52 -2.38
N GLN A 121 3.28 4.56 -3.66
CA GLN A 121 4.34 3.77 -4.26
C GLN A 121 5.71 3.95 -3.57
N ASN A 122 6.01 5.18 -3.17
CA ASN A 122 7.28 5.59 -2.55
C ASN A 122 7.13 6.01 -1.07
N GLU A 123 6.03 5.61 -0.41
CA GLU A 123 5.76 5.96 1.00
C GLU A 123 5.71 7.48 1.26
N MET A 124 5.29 8.28 0.27
CA MET A 124 5.32 9.75 0.33
C MET A 124 4.10 10.35 1.03
N LYS A 125 3.01 9.61 1.14
CA LYS A 125 1.76 10.09 1.72
C LYS A 125 1.65 9.66 3.17
N LYS A 126 1.59 10.62 4.09
CA LYS A 126 1.35 10.35 5.51
C LYS A 126 -0.12 9.97 5.71
N VAL A 127 -0.35 8.87 6.39
CA VAL A 127 -1.69 8.41 6.78
C VAL A 127 -1.97 8.87 8.21
N ILE A 128 -3.11 9.50 8.41
CA ILE A 128 -3.59 9.86 9.75
C ILE A 128 -4.54 8.75 10.20
N PRO A 129 -4.16 7.95 11.21
CA PRO A 129 -5.00 6.86 11.67
C PRO A 129 -6.28 7.39 12.33
N LYS A 130 -7.40 6.73 12.04
CA LYS A 130 -8.69 6.99 12.68
C LYS A 130 -8.91 6.01 13.82
N VAL A 131 -9.29 6.52 14.98
CA VAL A 131 -9.66 5.67 16.13
C VAL A 131 -11.08 5.15 15.92
N VAL A 132 -11.25 3.83 15.94
CA VAL A 132 -12.56 3.16 15.79
C VAL A 132 -13.20 2.90 17.15
N ALA A 133 -12.38 2.64 18.19
CA ALA A 133 -12.84 2.42 19.56
C ALA A 133 -12.03 3.28 20.53
N MET A 134 -12.72 3.95 21.47
CA MET A 134 -12.11 4.79 22.49
C MET A 134 -11.64 3.94 23.66
N ALA A 135 -10.40 4.19 24.13
CA ALA A 135 -9.93 3.71 25.42
C ALA A 135 -10.19 4.80 26.49
N TYR A 136 -10.48 4.40 27.72
CA TYR A 136 -10.75 5.32 28.81
C TYR A 136 -9.80 5.08 29.98
N TYR A 137 -9.56 6.11 30.75
CA TYR A 137 -8.96 6.02 32.09
C TYR A 137 -9.99 5.53 33.10
N PRO A 138 -9.57 5.09 34.32
CA PRO A 138 -10.50 4.65 35.37
C PRO A 138 -11.50 5.73 35.82
N ASP A 139 -11.15 7.00 35.65
CA ASP A 139 -11.99 8.19 35.95
C ASP A 139 -13.03 8.50 34.85
N GLY A 140 -13.06 7.70 33.76
CA GLY A 140 -13.95 7.90 32.64
C GLY A 140 -13.46 8.88 31.58
N THR A 141 -12.26 9.47 31.73
CA THR A 141 -11.70 10.37 30.73
C THR A 141 -11.17 9.56 29.53
N PRO A 142 -11.39 10.03 28.26
CA PRO A 142 -10.91 9.32 27.09
C PRO A 142 -9.39 9.42 26.95
N LYS A 143 -8.74 8.30 26.68
CA LYS A 143 -7.31 8.25 26.33
C LYS A 143 -7.15 8.67 24.88
N ARG A 144 -6.37 9.72 24.65
CA ARG A 144 -6.11 10.23 23.30
C ARG A 144 -4.61 10.21 23.00
N THR A 145 -4.28 10.03 21.72
CA THR A 145 -2.90 10.04 21.23
C THR A 145 -2.77 11.13 20.17
N VAL A 146 -1.74 11.96 20.28
CA VAL A 146 -1.47 13.04 19.33
C VAL A 146 -1.26 12.49 17.93
N GLY A 147 -1.88 13.13 16.95
CA GLY A 147 -1.80 12.76 15.54
C GLY A 147 -2.85 11.75 15.07
N TYR A 148 -3.79 11.35 15.95
CA TYR A 148 -4.92 10.49 15.59
C TYR A 148 -6.21 11.31 15.48
N TRP A 149 -7.05 10.94 14.52
CA TRP A 149 -8.38 11.53 14.36
C TRP A 149 -9.39 10.81 15.26
N TYR A 150 -10.18 11.58 15.99
CA TYR A 150 -11.18 11.08 16.93
C TYR A 150 -12.58 11.50 16.52
N PRO A 151 -13.54 10.56 16.40
CA PRO A 151 -14.89 10.85 15.92
C PRO A 151 -15.73 11.70 16.87
N ASP A 152 -15.46 11.65 18.17
CA ASP A 152 -16.20 12.40 19.20
C ASP A 152 -15.88 13.90 19.25
N ILE A 153 -14.69 14.28 18.79
CA ILE A 153 -14.27 15.68 18.65
C ILE A 153 -14.18 16.12 17.19
N GLU A 154 -14.44 15.20 16.25
CA GLU A 154 -14.37 15.40 14.80
C GLU A 154 -13.08 16.09 14.34
N SER A 155 -11.97 15.81 15.03
CA SER A 155 -10.67 16.39 14.69
C SER A 155 -9.51 15.49 15.07
N VAL A 156 -8.30 15.85 14.57
CA VAL A 156 -7.04 15.22 14.97
C VAL A 156 -6.65 15.78 16.33
N TRP A 157 -6.33 14.90 17.30
CA TRP A 157 -5.82 15.29 18.59
C TRP A 157 -4.43 15.90 18.46
N THR A 158 -4.27 17.16 18.87
CA THR A 158 -3.00 17.89 18.76
C THR A 158 -2.30 18.00 20.11
N LYS A 159 -1.01 18.39 20.09
CA LYS A 159 -0.26 18.63 21.33
C LYS A 159 -0.84 19.78 22.15
N GLU A 160 -1.40 20.80 21.48
CA GLU A 160 -2.04 21.94 22.13
C GLU A 160 -3.32 21.50 22.88
N MET A 161 -4.05 20.54 22.31
CA MET A 161 -5.22 19.94 22.99
C MET A 161 -4.80 19.10 24.19
N GLU A 162 -3.65 18.41 24.11
CA GLU A 162 -3.13 17.59 25.21
C GLU A 162 -2.60 18.46 26.38
N SER A 163 -1.98 19.61 26.08
CA SER A 163 -1.46 20.53 27.10
C SER A 163 -2.54 21.33 27.81
N GLY A 164 -3.80 21.30 27.33
CA GLY A 164 -4.87 22.06 27.90
C GLY A 164 -4.83 23.56 27.60
N ASP A 165 -3.93 24.00 26.74
CA ASP A 165 -3.75 25.41 26.32
C ASP A 165 -4.91 25.94 25.45
N ILE A 166 -5.95 25.16 25.28
CA ILE A 166 -7.11 25.57 24.49
C ILE A 166 -8.19 26.06 25.45
N ASP A 167 -8.28 27.35 25.50
CA ASP A 167 -9.36 28.11 26.11
C ASP A 167 -10.72 27.66 25.52
N GLY A 168 -11.28 26.54 26.00
CA GLY A 168 -12.62 25.99 25.76
C GLY A 168 -13.23 26.02 24.35
N THR A 169 -12.61 26.68 23.41
CA THR A 169 -13.03 26.82 22.04
C THR A 169 -12.11 25.98 21.14
N ILE A 170 -12.58 24.79 20.75
CA ILE A 170 -11.96 24.02 19.66
C ILE A 170 -11.91 24.91 18.43
N LYS A 171 -10.79 25.58 18.23
CA LYS A 171 -10.51 26.24 16.95
C LYS A 171 -10.42 25.13 15.92
N ARG A 172 -11.54 24.87 15.23
CA ARG A 172 -11.58 23.94 14.12
C ARG A 172 -10.50 24.38 13.15
N HIS A 173 -9.38 23.66 13.13
CA HIS A 173 -8.32 23.92 12.15
C HIS A 173 -8.89 23.56 10.77
N ARG A 174 -9.38 24.57 10.04
CA ARG A 174 -9.92 24.47 8.68
C ARG A 174 -8.95 23.83 7.67
N SER A 175 -7.73 23.51 8.06
CA SER A 175 -6.66 23.04 7.18
C SER A 175 -6.18 21.62 7.43
N VAL A 176 -6.78 20.86 8.36
CA VAL A 176 -6.38 19.47 8.56
C VAL A 176 -7.02 18.62 7.48
N LYS A 177 -6.19 18.23 6.51
CA LYS A 177 -6.60 17.28 5.49
C LYS A 177 -6.52 15.87 6.07
N VAL A 178 -7.66 15.28 6.32
CA VAL A 178 -7.76 13.88 6.74
C VAL A 178 -7.69 13.01 5.48
N ILE A 179 -6.67 12.18 5.40
CA ILE A 179 -6.55 11.18 4.33
C ILE A 179 -7.28 9.92 4.80
N HIS A 180 -8.38 9.62 4.17
CA HIS A 180 -9.06 8.36 4.42
C HIS A 180 -8.26 7.23 3.77
N ALA A 181 -7.81 6.26 4.57
CA ALA A 181 -6.94 5.16 4.10
C ALA A 181 -7.54 4.35 2.94
N LYS A 182 -8.88 4.34 2.84
CA LYS A 182 -9.60 3.58 1.82
C LYS A 182 -9.79 4.31 0.48
N THR A 183 -9.87 5.64 0.49
CA THR A 183 -10.27 6.39 -0.72
C THR A 183 -9.22 7.38 -1.19
N ASP A 184 -8.16 7.60 -0.42
CA ASP A 184 -7.16 8.68 -0.67
C ASP A 184 -7.83 10.07 -0.95
N LYS A 185 -9.13 10.18 -0.63
CA LYS A 185 -9.84 11.46 -0.70
C LYS A 185 -9.40 12.30 0.47
N GLN A 186 -8.92 13.48 0.16
CA GLN A 186 -8.67 14.48 1.17
C GLN A 186 -10.00 15.15 1.49
N PHE A 187 -10.57 14.84 2.66
CA PHE A 187 -11.76 15.52 3.13
C PHE A 187 -11.36 16.79 3.88
N THR A 188 -11.96 17.90 3.49
CA THR A 188 -11.95 19.09 4.33
C THR A 188 -12.89 18.83 5.51
N MET A 189 -12.63 19.47 6.66
CA MET A 189 -13.49 19.31 7.84
C MET A 189 -14.97 19.68 7.58
N GLN A 190 -15.24 20.44 6.51
CA GLN A 190 -16.59 20.78 6.06
C GLN A 190 -17.33 19.60 5.41
N GLU A 191 -16.61 18.66 4.79
CA GLU A 191 -17.21 17.49 4.13
C GLU A 191 -17.51 16.34 5.13
N LEU A 192 -16.92 16.40 6.34
CA LEU A 192 -17.13 15.40 7.38
C LEU A 192 -18.30 15.74 8.33
N THR A 193 -18.87 16.94 8.22
CA THR A 193 -19.97 17.44 9.09
C THR A 193 -21.34 17.45 8.40
N ASN A 194 -21.43 16.99 7.15
CA ASN A 194 -22.68 16.76 6.44
C ASN A 194 -22.95 15.21 6.42
#